data_c6addc83c464ceee62f40b15031d393a
#
_entry.id   c6addc83c464ceee62f40b15031d393a
#
_cell.length_a   1.000
_cell.length_b   1.000
_cell.length_c   1.000
_cell.angle_alpha   90.00
_cell.angle_beta   90.00
_cell.angle_gamma   90.00
#
_symmetry.space_group_name_H-M   'P 1'
#
loop_
_entity.id
_entity.type
_entity.pdbx_description
1 polymer ?
#
loop_
_entity_poly.entity_id
_entity_poly.type
_entity_poly.pdbx_seq_one_letter_code
_entity_poly.pdbx_strand_id
1 'polypeptide(L)'
;MATHSWLYELARSPNKQAESQNAWYQISISLPTLPDFSDEFELVKNGANSLLNQTCAEIEERLPNEWKENYDAFEEVHVAKWSTELGMGNIPPRVIVKFMVSFLLMSYCVISYVSKINRRRRHKMLYGNNAYPPYARAGMMKTIRTMMTSSQLPWFFKQCSEDINSSVFRLRLPFANAPMVVAVGDIDTVKEILQDPGTIKSEPHFASIASIAAGVPNILTSEGPQWKKSRKAVSPAFMKKHLDRMHHICREETEDWINNKLKRFMDKDVDFNIGTEMVLLTLSILCRSAFDYEMKPKELKAIGAELSIASKEFAFNELNRPFRARFGILLSSVRRARLARTRLQDFAKNILQGYRKKKRLANSTAVSTEETIISCIADSKKYEDDSQRIADIVMFLFAGVENTAYSLAWTLFELANNPKVAYDLRSALNGNKDMRAQEMLKDVLREGMRLRPPVSGIGIRTVGRDFYMDKKSIVIPKGSQIFVPSLVLTRFDVKDPETFRPSRWRDHPEKSFLLFSTGRRNCVGQSLALAEITWVLSRLCAKYEFEVTSKGSTEYSSGTMKCLKTRLKAQCIKKNK
;
A
#
# COMPACT_ATOMS: atom_id res chain seq x y z
N MET A 1 22.80 -1.64 -15.02
CA MET A 1 22.42 -0.24 -14.71
C MET A 1 22.19 0.65 -15.94
N ALA A 2 22.45 0.19 -17.17
CA ALA A 2 22.39 1.04 -18.36
C ALA A 2 21.14 0.88 -19.25
N THR A 3 20.26 -0.06 -18.99
CA THR A 3 19.14 -0.40 -19.90
C THR A 3 17.81 0.27 -19.58
N HIS A 4 17.61 0.82 -18.38
CA HIS A 4 16.37 1.52 -18.03
C HIS A 4 16.37 3.02 -18.33
N SER A 5 17.54 3.65 -18.42
CA SER A 5 17.69 5.06 -18.83
C SER A 5 17.34 5.24 -20.32
N TRP A 6 17.64 4.26 -21.14
CA TRP A 6 17.51 4.33 -22.62
C TRP A 6 16.04 4.34 -23.08
N LEU A 7 15.17 3.59 -22.43
CA LEU A 7 13.74 3.57 -22.76
C LEU A 7 13.00 4.85 -22.32
N TYR A 8 13.54 5.55 -21.34
CA TYR A 8 12.95 6.81 -20.85
C TYR A 8 13.35 8.02 -21.72
N GLU A 9 14.53 7.97 -22.32
CA GLU A 9 15.01 9.03 -23.24
C GLU A 9 14.43 8.90 -24.66
N LEU A 10 14.18 7.68 -25.16
CA LEU A 10 13.55 7.44 -26.47
C LEU A 10 12.11 8.01 -26.58
N ALA A 11 11.42 8.18 -25.45
CA ALA A 11 10.07 8.73 -25.41
C ALA A 11 10.03 10.27 -25.48
N ARG A 12 11.16 10.96 -25.44
CA ARG A 12 11.22 12.46 -25.37
C ARG A 12 11.80 13.18 -26.57
N SER A 13 12.33 12.49 -27.59
CA SER A 13 12.92 13.18 -28.73
C SER A 13 12.61 12.48 -30.06
N PRO A 14 11.91 13.15 -31.00
CA PRO A 14 11.56 12.58 -32.30
C PRO A 14 12.73 12.44 -33.30
N ASN A 15 13.90 13.02 -33.04
CA ASN A 15 14.98 13.14 -34.02
C ASN A 15 16.09 12.07 -33.93
N LYS A 16 16.00 11.08 -33.03
CA LYS A 16 17.03 10.03 -32.90
C LYS A 16 16.67 8.67 -33.53
N GLN A 17 15.59 8.58 -34.28
CA GLN A 17 15.19 7.33 -34.94
C GLN A 17 16.02 6.96 -36.19
N ALA A 18 16.82 7.88 -36.73
CA ALA A 18 17.59 7.64 -37.96
C ALA A 18 18.97 6.99 -37.73
N GLU A 19 19.55 7.02 -36.53
CA GLU A 19 20.88 6.50 -36.27
C GLU A 19 20.95 5.05 -35.73
N SER A 20 19.81 4.44 -35.43
CA SER A 20 19.80 3.10 -34.80
C SER A 20 19.81 1.92 -35.77
N GLN A 21 19.71 2.15 -37.09
CA GLN A 21 19.69 1.05 -38.08
C GLN A 21 21.05 0.43 -38.38
N ASN A 22 22.18 1.07 -38.03
CA ASN A 22 23.54 0.56 -38.38
C ASN A 22 24.28 -0.13 -37.22
N ALA A 23 23.71 -0.27 -36.04
CA ALA A 23 24.41 -0.83 -34.86
C ALA A 23 24.24 -2.35 -34.65
N TRP A 24 23.47 -3.03 -35.49
CA TRP A 24 23.15 -4.47 -35.29
C TRP A 24 24.09 -5.45 -36.04
N TYR A 25 25.10 -5.00 -36.79
CA TYR A 25 25.89 -5.85 -37.68
C TYR A 25 27.27 -6.29 -37.17
N GLN A 26 27.67 -5.99 -35.95
CA GLN A 26 28.97 -6.47 -35.43
C GLN A 26 28.87 -7.03 -34.00
N ILE A 27 28.26 -8.19 -33.82
CA ILE A 27 28.57 -9.07 -32.70
C ILE A 27 28.74 -10.48 -33.24
N SER A 28 29.97 -10.86 -33.53
CA SER A 28 30.36 -12.25 -33.77
C SER A 28 30.54 -12.94 -32.42
N ILE A 29 29.58 -13.78 -32.03
CA ILE A 29 29.70 -14.64 -30.85
C ILE A 29 30.16 -16.02 -31.32
N SER A 30 31.38 -16.42 -30.94
CA SER A 30 31.84 -17.82 -31.05
C SER A 30 31.05 -18.68 -30.05
N LEU A 31 30.18 -19.54 -30.55
CA LEU A 31 29.42 -20.50 -29.76
C LEU A 31 30.31 -21.76 -29.50
N PRO A 32 30.34 -22.25 -28.24
CA PRO A 32 30.93 -23.57 -27.97
C PRO A 32 29.99 -24.66 -28.51
N THR A 33 30.59 -25.73 -29.07
CA THR A 33 29.89 -26.92 -29.56
C THR A 33 28.95 -27.51 -28.51
N LEU A 34 27.68 -27.61 -28.87
CA LEU A 34 26.63 -28.19 -28.04
C LEU A 34 26.63 -29.73 -28.20
N PRO A 35 26.35 -30.51 -27.14
CA PRO A 35 26.09 -31.95 -27.25
C PRO A 35 24.75 -32.21 -27.94
N ASP A 36 24.67 -33.36 -28.61
CA ASP A 36 23.54 -33.83 -29.40
C ASP A 36 22.29 -34.13 -28.53
N PHE A 37 21.22 -33.42 -28.78
CA PHE A 37 19.94 -33.52 -28.05
C PHE A 37 18.77 -33.89 -28.95
N SER A 38 19.00 -34.71 -30.00
CA SER A 38 17.98 -35.06 -31.00
C SER A 38 16.72 -35.71 -30.42
N ASP A 39 16.83 -36.59 -29.43
CA ASP A 39 15.71 -37.35 -28.89
C ASP A 39 14.84 -36.55 -27.89
N GLU A 40 15.42 -35.69 -27.08
CA GLU A 40 14.64 -34.83 -26.17
C GLU A 40 13.90 -33.71 -26.93
N PHE A 41 14.40 -33.30 -28.09
CA PHE A 41 13.80 -32.26 -28.92
C PHE A 41 12.51 -32.71 -29.59
N GLU A 42 12.41 -33.99 -29.98
CA GLU A 42 11.18 -34.56 -30.57
C GLU A 42 10.04 -34.73 -29.54
N LEU A 43 10.35 -35.09 -28.30
CA LEU A 43 9.37 -35.19 -27.23
C LEU A 43 8.77 -33.84 -26.84
N VAL A 44 9.59 -32.79 -26.81
CA VAL A 44 9.16 -31.41 -26.54
C VAL A 44 8.31 -30.85 -27.70
N LYS A 45 8.68 -31.18 -28.95
CA LYS A 45 7.98 -30.76 -30.16
C LYS A 45 6.57 -31.35 -30.25
N ASN A 46 6.40 -32.65 -29.92
CA ASN A 46 5.11 -33.33 -29.97
C ASN A 46 4.18 -32.88 -28.81
N GLY A 47 4.72 -32.67 -27.62
CA GLY A 47 3.96 -32.14 -26.47
C GLY A 47 3.52 -30.70 -26.66
N ALA A 48 4.40 -29.85 -27.24
CA ALA A 48 4.09 -28.44 -27.50
C ALA A 48 3.02 -28.29 -28.60
N ASN A 49 3.06 -29.10 -29.67
CA ASN A 49 2.06 -29.06 -30.74
C ASN A 49 0.67 -29.50 -30.26
N SER A 50 0.58 -30.53 -29.40
CA SER A 50 -0.68 -30.97 -28.84
C SER A 50 -1.29 -29.90 -27.91
N LEU A 51 -0.47 -29.28 -27.05
CA LEU A 51 -0.91 -28.23 -26.14
C LEU A 51 -1.31 -26.94 -26.87
N LEU A 52 -0.59 -26.59 -27.95
CA LEU A 52 -0.89 -25.42 -28.78
C LEU A 52 -2.21 -25.57 -29.53
N ASN A 53 -2.45 -26.75 -30.12
CA ASN A 53 -3.70 -27.00 -30.84
C ASN A 53 -4.90 -26.99 -29.90
N GLN A 54 -4.77 -27.55 -28.72
CA GLN A 54 -5.83 -27.54 -27.71
C GLN A 54 -6.09 -26.13 -27.17
N THR A 55 -5.05 -25.34 -26.90
CA THR A 55 -5.20 -23.97 -26.39
C THR A 55 -5.75 -23.02 -27.45
N CYS A 56 -5.35 -23.16 -28.73
CA CYS A 56 -5.89 -22.35 -29.81
C CYS A 56 -7.37 -22.66 -30.08
N ALA A 57 -7.78 -23.93 -30.05
CA ALA A 57 -9.19 -24.30 -30.21
C ALA A 57 -10.07 -23.75 -29.08
N GLU A 58 -9.59 -23.80 -27.82
CA GLU A 58 -10.30 -23.21 -26.68
C GLU A 58 -10.40 -21.69 -26.73
N ILE A 59 -9.41 -21.02 -27.31
CA ILE A 59 -9.42 -19.55 -27.50
C ILE A 59 -10.38 -19.17 -28.63
N GLU A 60 -10.35 -19.88 -29.76
CA GLU A 60 -11.27 -19.65 -30.89
C GLU A 60 -12.73 -19.87 -30.50
N GLU A 61 -13.03 -20.85 -29.64
CA GLU A 61 -14.39 -21.11 -29.17
C GLU A 61 -14.92 -20.01 -28.23
N ARG A 62 -14.05 -19.35 -27.48
CA ARG A 62 -14.42 -18.35 -26.46
C ARG A 62 -14.37 -16.90 -26.94
N LEU A 63 -13.95 -16.62 -28.17
CA LEU A 63 -13.93 -15.26 -28.71
C LEU A 63 -15.34 -14.83 -29.12
N PRO A 64 -15.78 -13.60 -28.75
CA PRO A 64 -17.03 -13.01 -29.24
C PRO A 64 -17.03 -12.90 -30.78
N ASN A 65 -18.19 -13.10 -31.41
CA ASN A 65 -18.30 -13.08 -32.88
C ASN A 65 -17.79 -11.77 -33.52
N GLU A 66 -18.00 -10.62 -32.88
CA GLU A 66 -17.46 -9.32 -33.31
C GLU A 66 -15.91 -9.28 -33.36
N TRP A 67 -15.24 -10.06 -32.54
CA TRP A 67 -13.79 -10.17 -32.53
C TRP A 67 -13.26 -11.14 -33.59
N LYS A 68 -14.06 -12.16 -33.94
CA LYS A 68 -13.73 -13.08 -35.02
C LYS A 68 -13.78 -12.36 -36.36
N GLU A 69 -14.82 -11.57 -36.63
CA GLU A 69 -14.96 -10.78 -37.87
C GLU A 69 -13.86 -9.70 -37.99
N ASN A 70 -13.53 -9.01 -36.90
CA ASN A 70 -12.43 -8.02 -36.89
C ASN A 70 -11.05 -8.67 -37.04
N TYR A 71 -10.87 -9.89 -36.54
CA TYR A 71 -9.63 -10.65 -36.69
C TYR A 71 -9.44 -11.10 -38.13
N ASP A 72 -10.47 -11.62 -38.77
CA ASP A 72 -10.45 -12.04 -40.17
C ASP A 72 -10.18 -10.84 -41.12
N ALA A 73 -10.77 -9.67 -40.86
CA ALA A 73 -10.50 -8.45 -41.59
C ALA A 73 -9.07 -7.91 -41.40
N PHE A 74 -8.51 -8.00 -40.21
CA PHE A 74 -7.12 -7.62 -39.92
C PHE A 74 -6.11 -8.59 -40.59
N GLU A 75 -6.46 -9.88 -40.63
CA GLU A 75 -5.65 -10.92 -41.25
C GLU A 75 -5.56 -10.75 -42.78
N GLU A 76 -6.66 -10.46 -43.46
CA GLU A 76 -6.67 -10.25 -44.92
C GLU A 76 -5.86 -9.03 -45.39
N VAL A 77 -5.89 -7.93 -44.67
CA VAL A 77 -5.31 -6.67 -45.14
C VAL A 77 -3.85 -6.50 -44.75
N HIS A 78 -3.47 -6.89 -43.55
CA HIS A 78 -2.12 -6.59 -43.04
C HIS A 78 -1.12 -7.72 -43.12
N VAL A 79 -1.56 -8.96 -42.89
CA VAL A 79 -0.64 -10.11 -42.90
C VAL A 79 -0.33 -10.59 -44.31
N ALA A 80 -1.28 -10.47 -45.26
CA ALA A 80 -1.02 -10.73 -46.66
C ALA A 80 0.01 -9.76 -47.30
N LYS A 81 -0.02 -8.49 -46.89
CA LYS A 81 0.96 -7.49 -47.32
C LYS A 81 2.36 -7.78 -46.76
N TRP A 82 2.48 -8.21 -45.51
CA TRP A 82 3.75 -8.57 -44.90
C TRP A 82 4.35 -9.86 -45.46
N SER A 83 3.51 -10.85 -45.84
CA SER A 83 4.02 -12.10 -46.44
C SER A 83 4.64 -11.87 -47.81
N THR A 84 4.12 -10.92 -48.60
CA THR A 84 4.66 -10.52 -49.90
C THR A 84 5.93 -9.72 -49.78
N GLU A 85 6.04 -8.81 -48.79
CA GLU A 85 7.23 -7.99 -48.55
C GLU A 85 8.41 -8.81 -48.01
N LEU A 86 8.15 -9.93 -47.30
CA LEU A 86 9.19 -10.83 -46.77
C LEU A 86 9.57 -11.98 -47.70
N GLY A 87 9.02 -12.03 -48.92
CA GLY A 87 9.36 -13.06 -49.94
C GLY A 87 8.94 -14.49 -49.55
N MET A 88 8.00 -14.64 -48.59
CA MET A 88 7.56 -15.93 -48.06
C MET A 88 6.36 -16.49 -48.82
N GLY A 89 6.33 -16.44 -50.14
CA GLY A 89 5.28 -16.86 -51.06
C GLY A 89 4.21 -17.81 -50.45
N ASN A 90 3.05 -17.91 -50.93
CA ASN A 90 1.89 -18.80 -50.66
C ASN A 90 1.73 -19.53 -49.30
N ILE A 91 2.34 -19.03 -48.21
CA ILE A 91 2.09 -19.58 -46.86
C ILE A 91 0.89 -18.85 -46.28
N PRO A 92 -0.17 -19.56 -45.86
CA PRO A 92 -1.34 -18.93 -45.26
C PRO A 92 -0.97 -18.04 -44.08
N PRO A 93 -1.50 -16.81 -43.96
CA PRO A 93 -1.20 -15.88 -42.87
C PRO A 93 -1.33 -16.52 -41.46
N ARG A 94 -2.31 -17.39 -41.26
CA ARG A 94 -2.51 -18.14 -40.01
C ARG A 94 -1.32 -19.03 -39.61
N VAL A 95 -0.61 -19.55 -40.59
CA VAL A 95 0.59 -20.38 -40.35
C VAL A 95 1.75 -19.49 -39.91
N ILE A 96 1.91 -18.31 -40.52
CA ILE A 96 2.96 -17.35 -40.16
C ILE A 96 2.75 -16.85 -38.73
N VAL A 97 1.53 -16.45 -38.37
CA VAL A 97 1.19 -16.00 -37.02
C VAL A 97 1.41 -17.10 -35.98
N LYS A 98 0.95 -18.33 -36.28
CA LYS A 98 1.20 -19.48 -35.39
C LYS A 98 2.69 -19.78 -35.24
N PHE A 99 3.45 -19.69 -36.30
CA PHE A 99 4.90 -19.90 -36.27
C PHE A 99 5.61 -18.81 -35.45
N MET A 100 5.24 -17.53 -35.64
CA MET A 100 5.80 -16.41 -34.86
C MET A 100 5.48 -16.53 -33.38
N VAL A 101 4.22 -16.85 -33.03
CA VAL A 101 3.82 -17.06 -31.64
C VAL A 101 4.55 -18.25 -31.02
N SER A 102 4.68 -19.35 -31.74
CA SER A 102 5.42 -20.53 -31.29
C SER A 102 6.91 -20.24 -31.11
N PHE A 103 7.52 -19.51 -32.05
CA PHE A 103 8.92 -19.08 -31.95
C PHE A 103 9.16 -18.15 -30.77
N LEU A 104 8.25 -17.19 -30.52
CA LEU A 104 8.34 -16.29 -29.36
C LEU A 104 8.19 -17.06 -28.05
N LEU A 105 7.26 -18.01 -27.97
CA LEU A 105 7.06 -18.88 -26.81
C LEU A 105 8.27 -19.78 -26.56
N MET A 106 8.82 -20.39 -27.61
CA MET A 106 10.01 -21.25 -27.54
C MET A 106 11.23 -20.44 -27.11
N SER A 107 11.45 -19.27 -27.71
CA SER A 107 12.52 -18.34 -27.35
C SER A 107 12.40 -17.91 -25.88
N TYR A 108 11.18 -17.62 -25.42
CA TYR A 108 10.91 -17.31 -24.02
C TYR A 108 11.23 -18.50 -23.10
N CYS A 109 10.85 -19.73 -23.48
CA CYS A 109 11.15 -20.93 -22.71
C CYS A 109 12.66 -21.19 -22.61
N VAL A 110 13.40 -21.05 -23.71
CA VAL A 110 14.86 -21.21 -23.75
C VAL A 110 15.55 -20.16 -22.90
N ILE A 111 15.21 -18.89 -23.05
CA ILE A 111 15.77 -17.78 -22.26
C ILE A 111 15.46 -17.99 -20.78
N SER A 112 14.24 -18.42 -20.45
CA SER A 112 13.83 -18.71 -19.08
C SER A 112 14.62 -19.87 -18.48
N TYR A 113 14.86 -20.94 -19.26
CA TYR A 113 15.61 -22.11 -18.83
C TYR A 113 17.10 -21.79 -18.60
N VAL A 114 17.75 -21.13 -19.55
CA VAL A 114 19.15 -20.67 -19.44
C VAL A 114 19.30 -19.72 -18.26
N SER A 115 18.39 -18.76 -18.09
CA SER A 115 18.37 -17.86 -16.94
C SER A 115 18.23 -18.61 -15.61
N LYS A 116 17.45 -19.72 -15.59
CA LYS A 116 17.27 -20.56 -14.39
C LYS A 116 18.55 -21.32 -14.02
N ILE A 117 19.25 -21.87 -15.02
CA ILE A 117 20.55 -22.56 -14.81
C ILE A 117 21.59 -21.56 -14.31
N ASN A 118 21.74 -20.42 -14.98
CA ASN A 118 22.70 -19.39 -14.59
C ASN A 118 22.42 -18.84 -13.20
N ARG A 119 21.14 -18.65 -12.84
CA ARG A 119 20.74 -18.26 -11.47
C ARG A 119 21.12 -19.33 -10.45
N ARG A 120 20.91 -20.63 -10.74
CA ARG A 120 21.28 -21.72 -9.82
C ARG A 120 22.78 -21.80 -9.61
N ARG A 121 23.58 -21.69 -10.69
CA ARG A 121 25.06 -21.68 -10.62
C ARG A 121 25.55 -20.48 -9.82
N ARG A 122 25.06 -19.29 -10.14
CA ARG A 122 25.40 -18.05 -9.41
C ARG A 122 24.97 -18.11 -7.93
N HIS A 123 23.79 -18.66 -7.64
CA HIS A 123 23.33 -18.84 -6.28
C HIS A 123 24.28 -19.74 -5.48
N LYS A 124 24.60 -20.92 -6.00
CA LYS A 124 25.50 -21.86 -5.34
C LYS A 124 26.90 -21.25 -5.08
N MET A 125 27.38 -20.47 -6.03
CA MET A 125 28.68 -19.78 -5.92
C MET A 125 28.66 -18.67 -4.87
N LEU A 126 27.58 -17.88 -4.78
CA LEU A 126 27.49 -16.72 -3.89
C LEU A 126 27.04 -17.08 -2.47
N TYR A 127 26.17 -18.05 -2.31
CA TYR A 127 25.44 -18.30 -1.06
C TYR A 127 25.64 -19.72 -0.50
N GLY A 128 26.39 -20.57 -1.21
CA GLY A 128 26.67 -21.93 -0.78
C GLY A 128 25.38 -22.73 -0.53
N ASN A 129 25.21 -23.23 0.69
CA ASN A 129 24.06 -24.05 1.08
C ASN A 129 22.83 -23.24 1.54
N ASN A 130 22.94 -21.91 1.69
CA ASN A 130 21.79 -21.10 2.05
C ASN A 130 20.75 -21.10 0.93
N ALA A 131 19.51 -21.36 1.30
CA ALA A 131 18.40 -21.37 0.35
C ALA A 131 17.79 -19.97 0.18
N TYR A 132 17.18 -19.72 -0.96
CA TYR A 132 16.25 -18.58 -1.07
C TYR A 132 14.97 -18.87 -0.28
N PRO A 133 14.22 -17.82 0.15
CA PRO A 133 12.90 -18.02 0.74
C PRO A 133 12.05 -18.97 -0.11
N PRO A 134 11.24 -19.85 0.51
CA PRO A 134 10.37 -20.77 -0.23
C PRO A 134 9.39 -20.01 -1.14
N TYR A 135 8.98 -20.63 -2.23
CA TYR A 135 7.90 -20.07 -3.05
C TYR A 135 6.55 -20.27 -2.37
N ALA A 136 5.70 -19.24 -2.43
CA ALA A 136 4.29 -19.40 -2.16
C ALA A 136 3.71 -20.54 -3.05
N ARG A 137 2.83 -21.37 -2.49
CA ARG A 137 2.15 -22.43 -3.27
C ARG A 137 1.23 -21.87 -4.34
N ALA A 138 0.76 -20.64 -4.19
CA ALA A 138 -0.06 -19.96 -5.18
C ALA A 138 0.64 -19.92 -6.54
N GLY A 139 -0.05 -20.41 -7.56
CA GLY A 139 0.43 -20.35 -8.94
C GLY A 139 0.59 -18.89 -9.42
N MET A 140 1.43 -18.69 -10.44
CA MET A 140 1.72 -17.39 -11.04
C MET A 140 0.44 -16.64 -11.45
N MET A 141 -0.48 -17.30 -12.15
CA MET A 141 -1.75 -16.70 -12.61
C MET A 141 -2.63 -16.24 -11.44
N LYS A 142 -2.76 -17.05 -10.38
CA LYS A 142 -3.50 -16.68 -9.16
C LYS A 142 -2.86 -15.46 -8.50
N THR A 143 -1.53 -15.42 -8.44
CA THR A 143 -0.78 -14.28 -7.89
C THR A 143 -1.06 -12.99 -8.68
N ILE A 144 -0.89 -13.03 -10.01
CA ILE A 144 -1.14 -11.90 -10.90
C ILE A 144 -2.59 -11.43 -10.79
N ARG A 145 -3.55 -12.36 -10.92
CA ARG A 145 -4.97 -12.04 -10.80
C ARG A 145 -5.27 -11.35 -9.48
N THR A 146 -4.77 -11.88 -8.35
CA THR A 146 -5.01 -11.29 -7.04
C THR A 146 -4.39 -9.90 -6.94
N MET A 147 -3.15 -9.71 -7.41
CA MET A 147 -2.51 -8.39 -7.42
C MET A 147 -3.28 -7.37 -8.26
N MET A 148 -3.81 -7.78 -9.42
CA MET A 148 -4.50 -6.87 -10.34
C MET A 148 -5.96 -6.59 -9.97
N THR A 149 -6.66 -7.53 -9.32
CA THR A 149 -8.12 -7.42 -9.16
C THR A 149 -8.56 -7.16 -7.72
N SER A 150 -7.70 -7.32 -6.73
CA SER A 150 -8.17 -7.63 -5.39
C SER A 150 -7.81 -6.61 -4.33
N SER A 151 -8.85 -6.08 -3.67
CA SER A 151 -8.78 -5.53 -2.33
C SER A 151 -8.39 -6.57 -1.26
N GLN A 152 -8.19 -7.84 -1.65
CA GLN A 152 -7.91 -8.98 -0.78
C GLN A 152 -6.43 -9.36 -0.73
N LEU A 153 -5.54 -8.55 -1.27
CA LEU A 153 -4.10 -8.82 -1.30
C LEU A 153 -3.50 -9.16 0.08
N PRO A 154 -3.85 -8.49 1.19
CA PRO A 154 -3.34 -8.86 2.51
C PRO A 154 -3.78 -10.26 2.96
N TRP A 155 -5.02 -10.66 2.67
CA TRP A 155 -5.53 -12.00 2.96
C TRP A 155 -4.84 -13.07 2.11
N PHE A 156 -4.52 -12.74 0.85
CA PHE A 156 -3.73 -13.60 -0.02
C PHE A 156 -2.33 -13.87 0.57
N PHE A 157 -1.65 -12.87 1.08
CA PHE A 157 -0.35 -13.05 1.74
C PHE A 157 -0.48 -13.91 3.00
N LYS A 158 -1.53 -13.68 3.81
CA LYS A 158 -1.82 -14.51 4.99
C LYS A 158 -1.99 -15.97 4.59
N GLN A 159 -2.84 -16.26 3.61
CA GLN A 159 -3.06 -17.61 3.11
C GLN A 159 -1.78 -18.24 2.56
N CYS A 160 -0.97 -17.51 1.78
CA CYS A 160 0.31 -18.03 1.29
C CYS A 160 1.26 -18.41 2.43
N SER A 161 1.28 -17.63 3.52
CA SER A 161 2.08 -17.92 4.71
C SER A 161 1.60 -19.19 5.42
N GLU A 162 0.29 -19.36 5.58
CA GLU A 162 -0.33 -20.53 6.18
C GLU A 162 -0.12 -21.80 5.36
N ASP A 163 -0.32 -21.74 4.04
CA ASP A 163 -0.17 -22.86 3.10
C ASP A 163 1.23 -23.50 3.17
N ILE A 164 2.27 -22.71 3.44
CA ILE A 164 3.66 -23.18 3.49
C ILE A 164 4.24 -23.20 4.91
N ASN A 165 3.46 -22.79 5.90
CA ASN A 165 3.87 -22.63 7.31
C ASN A 165 5.17 -21.82 7.44
N SER A 166 5.22 -20.65 6.77
CA SER A 166 6.40 -19.77 6.82
C SER A 166 6.00 -18.30 6.81
N SER A 167 6.61 -17.52 7.70
CA SER A 167 6.48 -16.06 7.73
C SER A 167 7.31 -15.36 6.65
N VAL A 168 8.22 -16.08 5.97
CA VAL A 168 9.09 -15.52 4.94
C VAL A 168 9.01 -16.38 3.69
N PHE A 169 8.56 -15.78 2.58
CA PHE A 169 8.38 -16.48 1.31
C PHE A 169 8.49 -15.52 0.13
N ARG A 170 8.71 -16.07 -1.06
CA ARG A 170 8.77 -15.31 -2.31
C ARG A 170 7.60 -15.60 -3.23
N LEU A 171 7.23 -14.60 -4.02
CA LEU A 171 6.20 -14.71 -5.04
C LEU A 171 6.79 -15.14 -6.39
N ARG A 172 5.99 -15.86 -7.18
CA ARG A 172 6.29 -16.16 -8.58
C ARG A 172 5.78 -15.02 -9.46
N LEU A 173 6.68 -14.32 -10.11
CA LEU A 173 6.35 -13.29 -11.10
C LEU A 173 6.61 -13.79 -12.52
N PRO A 174 5.87 -13.31 -13.53
CA PRO A 174 5.95 -13.80 -14.91
C PRO A 174 7.22 -13.36 -15.65
N PHE A 175 7.96 -12.40 -15.12
CA PHE A 175 9.10 -11.81 -15.80
C PHE A 175 10.41 -12.45 -15.34
N ALA A 176 11.18 -12.99 -16.29
CA ALA A 176 12.45 -13.66 -16.00
C ALA A 176 13.47 -12.76 -15.27
N ASN A 177 13.46 -11.46 -15.55
CA ASN A 177 14.38 -10.46 -14.99
C ASN A 177 13.75 -9.60 -13.90
N ALA A 178 12.53 -9.93 -13.44
CA ALA A 178 11.92 -9.20 -12.31
C ALA A 178 12.78 -9.40 -11.04
N PRO A 179 12.93 -8.37 -10.21
CA PRO A 179 13.57 -8.52 -8.91
C PRO A 179 12.80 -9.54 -8.09
N MET A 180 13.52 -10.28 -7.23
CA MET A 180 12.87 -11.21 -6.30
C MET A 180 11.95 -10.42 -5.37
N VAL A 181 10.66 -10.78 -5.34
CA VAL A 181 9.71 -10.21 -4.39
C VAL A 181 9.53 -11.18 -3.23
N VAL A 182 9.89 -10.72 -2.04
CA VAL A 182 9.86 -11.51 -0.80
C VAL A 182 8.88 -10.88 0.18
N ALA A 183 7.92 -11.68 0.64
CA ALA A 183 7.09 -11.34 1.78
C ALA A 183 7.83 -11.70 3.06
N VAL A 184 7.95 -10.76 4.00
CA VAL A 184 8.66 -10.94 5.28
C VAL A 184 7.72 -10.58 6.43
N GLY A 185 7.28 -11.57 7.18
CA GLY A 185 6.44 -11.41 8.37
C GLY A 185 7.15 -11.80 9.68
N ASP A 186 8.43 -12.18 9.61
CA ASP A 186 9.28 -12.44 10.78
C ASP A 186 9.72 -11.11 11.40
N ILE A 187 9.40 -10.91 12.69
CA ILE A 187 9.57 -9.62 13.37
C ILE A 187 11.03 -9.19 13.43
N ASP A 188 11.95 -10.11 13.73
CA ASP A 188 13.36 -9.77 13.91
C ASP A 188 14.04 -9.47 12.58
N THR A 189 13.73 -10.26 11.54
CA THR A 189 14.15 -9.99 10.16
C THR A 189 13.60 -8.67 9.67
N VAL A 190 12.34 -8.36 9.95
CA VAL A 190 11.72 -7.07 9.58
C VAL A 190 12.45 -5.91 10.25
N LYS A 191 12.78 -6.01 11.56
CA LYS A 191 13.54 -4.97 12.26
C LYS A 191 14.90 -4.75 11.62
N GLU A 192 15.64 -5.83 11.38
CA GLU A 192 16.97 -5.76 10.77
C GLU A 192 16.93 -5.08 9.40
N ILE A 193 16.02 -5.51 8.52
CA ILE A 193 15.88 -4.94 7.17
C ILE A 193 15.46 -3.47 7.21
N LEU A 194 14.49 -3.09 8.05
CA LEU A 194 13.99 -1.72 8.10
C LEU A 194 14.93 -0.74 8.79
N GLN A 195 15.85 -1.23 9.63
CA GLN A 195 16.87 -0.42 10.29
C GLN A 195 18.13 -0.27 9.44
N ASP A 196 18.35 -1.14 8.46
CA ASP A 196 19.52 -1.10 7.58
C ASP A 196 19.58 0.18 6.74
N PRO A 197 20.70 0.94 6.78
CA PRO A 197 20.85 2.19 6.04
C PRO A 197 20.81 2.02 4.52
N GLY A 198 21.23 0.87 4.01
CA GLY A 198 21.25 0.55 2.57
C GLY A 198 19.89 0.14 2.03
N THR A 199 18.92 -0.14 2.90
CA THR A 199 17.56 -0.48 2.48
C THR A 199 16.76 0.78 2.16
N ILE A 200 16.32 0.89 0.90
CA ILE A 200 15.62 2.06 0.37
C ILE A 200 14.16 1.75 0.01
N LYS A 201 13.34 2.77 -0.17
CA LYS A 201 11.98 2.61 -0.67
C LYS A 201 11.99 2.11 -2.12
N SER A 202 11.11 1.18 -2.45
CA SER A 202 10.95 0.70 -3.82
C SER A 202 10.31 1.78 -4.68
N GLU A 203 11.06 2.32 -5.65
CA GLU A 203 10.62 3.44 -6.49
C GLU A 203 9.27 3.22 -7.18
N PRO A 204 9.02 2.09 -7.89
CA PRO A 204 7.75 1.94 -8.62
C PRO A 204 6.52 2.07 -7.74
N HIS A 205 6.61 1.54 -6.50
CA HIS A 205 5.51 1.60 -5.56
C HIS A 205 5.28 3.03 -5.02
N PHE A 206 6.35 3.70 -4.62
CA PHE A 206 6.23 5.03 -4.05
C PHE A 206 5.98 6.12 -5.08
N ALA A 207 6.34 5.92 -6.34
CA ALA A 207 5.94 6.79 -7.46
C ALA A 207 4.41 6.83 -7.62
N SER A 208 3.73 5.68 -7.53
CA SER A 208 2.26 5.63 -7.57
C SER A 208 1.63 6.37 -6.39
N ILE A 209 2.14 6.19 -5.18
CA ILE A 209 1.66 6.93 -4.00
C ILE A 209 1.93 8.45 -4.16
N ALA A 210 3.08 8.84 -4.73
CA ALA A 210 3.38 10.24 -5.00
C ALA A 210 2.36 10.89 -5.94
N SER A 211 1.70 10.11 -6.80
CA SER A 211 0.64 10.59 -7.69
C SER A 211 -0.56 11.20 -6.96
N ILE A 212 -0.78 10.90 -5.67
CA ILE A 212 -1.76 11.58 -4.82
C ILE A 212 -1.44 13.08 -4.72
N ALA A 213 -0.16 13.43 -4.63
CA ALA A 213 0.35 14.80 -4.62
C ALA A 213 0.87 15.24 -6.01
N ALA A 214 0.25 14.77 -7.09
CA ALA A 214 0.60 15.05 -8.48
C ALA A 214 2.04 14.66 -8.88
N GLY A 215 2.59 13.62 -8.26
CA GLY A 215 3.95 13.15 -8.52
C GLY A 215 5.05 13.99 -7.85
N VAL A 216 4.68 15.03 -7.09
CA VAL A 216 5.66 15.85 -6.36
C VAL A 216 6.25 15.03 -5.21
N PRO A 217 7.59 14.93 -5.11
CA PRO A 217 8.27 14.28 -4.01
C PRO A 217 7.88 14.91 -2.66
N ASN A 218 7.60 14.07 -1.67
CA ASN A 218 7.09 14.50 -0.36
C ASN A 218 7.71 13.65 0.76
N ILE A 219 7.41 13.95 2.00
CA ILE A 219 7.98 13.27 3.18
C ILE A 219 7.79 11.74 3.15
N LEU A 220 6.68 11.25 2.58
CA LEU A 220 6.42 9.81 2.51
C LEU A 220 7.19 9.14 1.38
N THR A 221 7.32 9.79 0.21
CA THR A 221 7.79 9.14 -1.02
C THR A 221 9.24 9.46 -1.38
N SER A 222 9.81 10.57 -0.89
CA SER A 222 11.20 10.96 -1.16
C SER A 222 12.22 10.08 -0.43
N GLU A 223 13.44 10.04 -0.95
CA GLU A 223 14.61 9.34 -0.40
C GLU A 223 15.81 10.28 -0.22
N GLY A 224 16.85 9.78 0.45
CA GLY A 224 18.13 10.45 0.59
C GLY A 224 18.08 11.84 1.25
N PRO A 225 18.81 12.84 0.70
CA PRO A 225 18.90 14.19 1.27
C PRO A 225 17.56 14.92 1.32
N GLN A 226 16.73 14.77 0.29
CA GLN A 226 15.42 15.43 0.23
C GLN A 226 14.50 14.95 1.36
N TRP A 227 14.42 13.65 1.58
CA TRP A 227 13.68 13.13 2.72
C TRP A 227 14.22 13.65 4.06
N LYS A 228 15.54 13.67 4.22
CA LYS A 228 16.16 14.19 5.47
C LYS A 228 15.76 15.65 5.72
N LYS A 229 15.71 16.47 4.66
CA LYS A 229 15.26 17.87 4.75
C LYS A 229 13.81 17.97 5.23
N SER A 230 12.85 17.26 4.56
CA SER A 230 11.43 17.27 4.92
C SER A 230 11.20 16.68 6.32
N ARG A 231 11.82 15.54 6.65
CA ARG A 231 11.70 14.94 7.98
C ARG A 231 12.18 15.88 9.09
N LYS A 232 13.36 16.50 8.91
CA LYS A 232 13.91 17.48 9.87
C LYS A 232 13.05 18.75 9.96
N ALA A 233 12.35 19.14 8.89
CA ALA A 233 11.46 20.29 8.90
C ALA A 233 10.27 20.06 9.84
N VAL A 234 9.59 18.91 9.75
CA VAL A 234 8.32 18.67 10.44
C VAL A 234 8.47 18.01 11.81
N SER A 235 9.62 17.34 12.10
CA SER A 235 9.82 16.63 13.36
C SER A 235 9.55 17.45 14.63
N PRO A 236 9.85 18.77 14.69
CA PRO A 236 9.56 19.56 15.86
C PRO A 236 8.08 19.55 16.27
N ALA A 237 7.14 19.57 15.31
CA ALA A 237 5.71 19.54 15.60
C ALA A 237 5.23 18.29 16.35
N PHE A 238 6.01 17.20 16.31
CA PHE A 238 5.68 15.95 16.98
C PHE A 238 6.39 15.75 18.33
N MET A 239 7.08 16.79 18.83
CA MET A 239 7.68 16.74 20.17
C MET A 239 6.60 16.81 21.24
N LYS A 240 6.85 16.15 22.38
CA LYS A 240 5.92 16.02 23.51
C LYS A 240 5.31 17.37 23.93
N LYS A 241 6.11 18.43 23.98
CA LYS A 241 5.65 19.78 24.37
C LYS A 241 4.53 20.38 23.49
N HIS A 242 4.37 19.89 22.24
CA HIS A 242 3.33 20.36 21.30
C HIS A 242 2.11 19.42 21.27
N LEU A 243 2.20 18.23 21.91
CA LEU A 243 1.08 17.29 21.93
C LEU A 243 -0.07 17.75 22.85
N ASP A 244 0.19 18.58 23.85
CA ASP A 244 -0.85 19.03 24.80
C ASP A 244 -1.94 19.85 24.10
N ARG A 245 -1.58 20.77 23.20
CA ARG A 245 -2.56 21.48 22.37
C ARG A 245 -3.36 20.53 21.49
N MET A 246 -2.68 19.55 20.87
CA MET A 246 -3.35 18.56 20.03
C MET A 246 -4.32 17.72 20.85
N HIS A 247 -3.98 17.36 22.08
CA HIS A 247 -4.88 16.68 23.01
C HIS A 247 -6.12 17.53 23.38
N HIS A 248 -5.91 18.83 23.57
CA HIS A 248 -7.04 19.75 23.87
C HIS A 248 -8.01 19.80 22.70
N ILE A 249 -7.52 20.00 21.48
CA ILE A 249 -8.35 20.02 20.27
C ILE A 249 -9.04 18.68 20.04
N CYS A 250 -8.33 17.56 20.21
CA CYS A 250 -8.93 16.23 20.11
C CYS A 250 -10.09 16.06 21.10
N ARG A 251 -9.96 16.60 22.32
CA ARG A 251 -11.02 16.61 23.35
C ARG A 251 -12.23 17.41 22.88
N GLU A 252 -12.03 18.62 22.42
CA GLU A 252 -13.10 19.51 21.95
C GLU A 252 -13.87 18.88 20.78
N GLU A 253 -13.19 18.42 19.75
CA GLU A 253 -13.80 17.81 18.56
C GLU A 253 -14.56 16.53 18.91
N THR A 254 -14.02 15.72 19.83
CA THR A 254 -14.69 14.50 20.29
C THR A 254 -15.99 14.81 21.05
N GLU A 255 -15.96 15.80 21.97
CA GLU A 255 -17.16 16.23 22.70
C GLU A 255 -18.18 16.88 21.77
N ASP A 256 -17.74 17.68 20.79
CA ASP A 256 -18.63 18.24 19.78
C ASP A 256 -19.30 17.15 18.95
N TRP A 257 -18.54 16.17 18.48
CA TRP A 257 -19.09 15.03 17.74
C TRP A 257 -20.09 14.24 18.59
N ILE A 258 -19.78 13.98 19.87
CA ILE A 258 -20.69 13.32 20.80
C ILE A 258 -22.01 14.11 20.96
N ASN A 259 -21.90 15.40 21.22
CA ASN A 259 -23.06 16.24 21.51
C ASN A 259 -23.94 16.51 20.28
N ASN A 260 -23.30 16.69 19.09
CA ASN A 260 -24.01 17.09 17.87
C ASN A 260 -24.33 15.94 16.92
N LYS A 261 -23.63 14.79 17.03
CA LYS A 261 -23.84 13.64 16.13
C LYS A 261 -24.30 12.40 16.87
N LEU A 262 -23.50 11.91 17.85
CA LEU A 262 -23.80 10.66 18.54
C LEU A 262 -25.15 10.74 19.27
N LYS A 263 -25.42 11.83 19.98
CA LYS A 263 -26.72 12.05 20.65
C LYS A 263 -27.87 12.00 19.66
N ARG A 264 -27.77 12.63 18.49
CA ARG A 264 -28.80 12.57 17.45
C ARG A 264 -29.09 11.16 16.95
N PHE A 265 -28.08 10.32 16.83
CA PHE A 265 -28.27 8.92 16.47
C PHE A 265 -29.01 8.18 17.58
N MET A 266 -28.67 8.41 18.84
CA MET A 266 -29.32 7.81 19.99
C MET A 266 -30.76 8.30 20.15
N ASP A 267 -30.99 9.62 20.07
CA ASP A 267 -32.35 10.23 20.23
C ASP A 267 -33.32 9.75 19.15
N LYS A 268 -32.83 9.49 17.96
CA LYS A 268 -33.62 8.94 16.85
C LYS A 268 -33.65 7.42 16.80
N ASP A 269 -32.99 6.76 17.71
CA ASP A 269 -32.81 5.30 17.75
C ASP A 269 -32.30 4.68 16.43
N VAL A 270 -31.41 5.37 15.74
CA VAL A 270 -30.85 4.92 14.46
C VAL A 270 -29.40 4.54 14.59
N ASP A 271 -28.98 3.56 13.78
CA ASP A 271 -27.60 3.17 13.63
C ASP A 271 -26.83 4.13 12.69
N PHE A 272 -25.51 4.09 12.76
CA PHE A 272 -24.64 4.94 11.94
C PHE A 272 -23.45 4.15 11.39
N ASN A 273 -22.91 4.62 10.28
CA ASN A 273 -21.70 4.04 9.70
C ASN A 273 -20.47 4.51 10.48
N ILE A 274 -19.90 3.60 11.29
CA ILE A 274 -18.77 3.94 12.16
C ILE A 274 -17.52 4.38 11.38
N GLY A 275 -17.22 3.74 10.25
CA GLY A 275 -16.06 4.10 9.43
C GLY A 275 -16.16 5.53 8.90
N THR A 276 -17.33 5.91 8.38
CA THR A 276 -17.58 7.27 7.87
C THR A 276 -17.49 8.31 8.99
N GLU A 277 -18.10 8.07 10.12
CA GLU A 277 -18.11 9.02 11.23
C GLU A 277 -16.70 9.21 11.81
N MET A 278 -15.91 8.15 11.96
CA MET A 278 -14.53 8.27 12.45
C MET A 278 -13.62 8.98 11.44
N VAL A 279 -13.82 8.79 10.13
CA VAL A 279 -13.06 9.55 9.10
C VAL A 279 -13.35 11.04 9.22
N LEU A 280 -14.60 11.44 9.39
CA LEU A 280 -14.96 12.86 9.54
C LEU A 280 -14.41 13.45 10.84
N LEU A 281 -14.51 12.73 11.95
CA LEU A 281 -13.94 13.15 13.24
C LEU A 281 -12.44 13.34 13.17
N THR A 282 -11.70 12.33 12.68
CA THR A 282 -10.23 12.39 12.55
C THR A 282 -9.78 13.47 11.58
N LEU A 283 -10.51 13.69 10.47
CA LEU A 283 -10.20 14.78 9.54
C LEU A 283 -10.35 16.16 10.21
N SER A 284 -11.41 16.36 10.99
CA SER A 284 -11.62 17.60 11.75
C SER A 284 -10.51 17.83 12.78
N ILE A 285 -10.20 16.79 13.58
CA ILE A 285 -9.12 16.83 14.58
C ILE A 285 -7.77 17.19 13.90
N LEU A 286 -7.43 16.50 12.81
CA LEU A 286 -6.16 16.73 12.09
C LEU A 286 -6.10 18.15 11.53
N CYS A 287 -7.15 18.65 10.89
CA CYS A 287 -7.15 19.98 10.30
C CYS A 287 -7.00 21.09 11.36
N ARG A 288 -7.69 20.98 12.50
CA ARG A 288 -7.54 21.94 13.58
C ARG A 288 -6.19 21.82 14.30
N SER A 289 -5.78 20.60 14.66
CA SER A 289 -4.58 20.40 15.48
C SER A 289 -3.28 20.57 14.71
N ALA A 290 -3.21 20.03 13.48
CA ALA A 290 -1.99 20.03 12.67
C ALA A 290 -1.87 21.27 11.77
N PHE A 291 -3.00 21.78 11.26
CA PHE A 291 -3.00 22.84 10.25
C PHE A 291 -3.61 24.15 10.72
N ASP A 292 -4.09 24.22 11.96
CA ASP A 292 -4.77 25.39 12.50
C ASP A 292 -5.90 25.89 11.57
N TYR A 293 -6.64 24.93 11.00
CA TYR A 293 -7.68 25.14 10.01
C TYR A 293 -9.00 24.53 10.47
N GLU A 294 -9.99 25.37 10.66
CA GLU A 294 -11.36 24.96 11.05
C GLU A 294 -12.20 24.73 9.79
N MET A 295 -12.79 23.54 9.69
CA MET A 295 -13.56 23.13 8.53
C MET A 295 -15.06 23.33 8.75
N LYS A 296 -15.75 23.88 7.74
CA LYS A 296 -17.22 23.89 7.73
C LYS A 296 -17.77 22.47 7.48
N PRO A 297 -18.95 22.10 8.00
CA PRO A 297 -19.51 20.74 7.85
C PRO A 297 -19.66 20.26 6.39
N LYS A 298 -19.97 21.16 5.45
CA LYS A 298 -20.06 20.83 4.01
C LYS A 298 -18.67 20.54 3.43
N GLU A 299 -17.68 21.35 3.78
CA GLU A 299 -16.28 21.18 3.35
C GLU A 299 -15.69 19.90 3.92
N LEU A 300 -15.90 19.60 5.20
CA LEU A 300 -15.45 18.38 5.87
C LEU A 300 -15.93 17.13 5.13
N LYS A 301 -17.22 17.05 4.77
CA LYS A 301 -17.76 15.94 3.98
C LYS A 301 -17.17 15.86 2.58
N ALA A 302 -17.01 17.00 1.91
CA ALA A 302 -16.47 17.05 0.54
C ALA A 302 -15.00 16.59 0.52
N ILE A 303 -14.15 17.13 1.39
CA ILE A 303 -12.72 16.76 1.44
C ILE A 303 -12.54 15.31 1.86
N GLY A 304 -13.34 14.80 2.82
CA GLY A 304 -13.32 13.38 3.20
C GLY A 304 -13.65 12.45 2.02
N ALA A 305 -14.61 12.81 1.19
CA ALA A 305 -14.96 12.07 -0.02
C ALA A 305 -13.85 12.14 -1.09
N GLU A 306 -13.28 13.33 -1.35
CA GLU A 306 -12.20 13.52 -2.31
C GLU A 306 -10.94 12.74 -1.89
N LEU A 307 -10.62 12.73 -0.59
CA LEU A 307 -9.50 11.98 -0.04
C LEU A 307 -9.68 10.47 -0.32
N SER A 308 -10.86 9.93 -0.06
CA SER A 308 -11.15 8.51 -0.32
C SER A 308 -11.07 8.14 -1.80
N ILE A 309 -11.56 9.01 -2.70
CA ILE A 309 -11.50 8.80 -4.16
C ILE A 309 -10.05 8.80 -4.65
N ALA A 310 -9.27 9.82 -4.27
CA ALA A 310 -7.88 9.95 -4.69
C ALA A 310 -7.02 8.80 -4.14
N SER A 311 -7.18 8.46 -2.86
CA SER A 311 -6.47 7.36 -2.22
C SER A 311 -6.73 6.02 -2.92
N LYS A 312 -7.99 5.71 -3.23
CA LYS A 312 -8.35 4.47 -3.92
C LYS A 312 -7.69 4.34 -5.29
N GLU A 313 -7.64 5.42 -6.06
CA GLU A 313 -7.04 5.38 -7.39
C GLU A 313 -5.51 5.33 -7.32
N PHE A 314 -4.89 6.30 -6.67
CA PHE A 314 -3.44 6.48 -6.75
C PHE A 314 -2.65 5.54 -5.84
N ALA A 315 -3.12 5.27 -4.62
CA ALA A 315 -2.41 4.38 -3.70
C ALA A 315 -2.75 2.90 -3.90
N PHE A 316 -3.76 2.54 -4.69
CA PHE A 316 -4.15 1.15 -4.89
C PHE A 316 -4.33 0.77 -6.36
N ASN A 317 -5.24 1.42 -7.11
CA ASN A 317 -5.56 1.01 -8.47
C ASN A 317 -4.38 1.22 -9.42
N GLU A 318 -3.74 2.39 -9.38
CA GLU A 318 -2.60 2.73 -10.25
C GLU A 318 -1.40 1.86 -9.94
N LEU A 319 -1.13 1.58 -8.65
CA LEU A 319 -0.07 0.69 -8.22
C LEU A 319 -0.22 -0.73 -8.78
N ASN A 320 -1.42 -1.30 -8.66
CA ASN A 320 -1.67 -2.68 -9.08
C ASN A 320 -1.95 -2.81 -10.58
N ARG A 321 -2.25 -1.70 -11.26
CA ARG A 321 -2.61 -1.63 -12.68
C ARG A 321 -1.90 -0.45 -13.35
N PRO A 322 -0.58 -0.55 -13.59
CA PRO A 322 0.24 0.58 -14.05
C PRO A 322 -0.20 1.17 -15.40
N PHE A 323 -0.92 0.40 -16.25
CA PHE A 323 -1.52 0.92 -17.47
C PHE A 323 -2.55 2.05 -17.22
N ARG A 324 -3.14 2.12 -16.00
CA ARG A 324 -4.08 3.19 -15.63
C ARG A 324 -3.40 4.56 -15.54
N ALA A 325 -2.14 4.61 -15.13
CA ALA A 325 -1.37 5.85 -15.13
C ALA A 325 -1.26 6.44 -16.55
N ARG A 326 -1.00 5.57 -17.54
CA ARG A 326 -0.76 5.98 -18.94
C ARG A 326 -2.04 6.13 -19.77
N PHE A 327 -2.95 5.15 -19.69
CA PHE A 327 -4.15 5.09 -20.54
C PHE A 327 -5.45 5.39 -19.79
N GLY A 328 -5.40 5.55 -18.49
CA GLY A 328 -6.58 5.68 -17.64
C GLY A 328 -7.40 6.96 -17.85
N ILE A 329 -6.91 7.93 -18.63
CA ILE A 329 -7.65 9.18 -18.92
C ILE A 329 -9.01 8.90 -19.57
N LEU A 330 -9.14 7.79 -20.28
CA LEU A 330 -10.40 7.34 -20.89
C LEU A 330 -11.39 6.80 -19.83
N LEU A 331 -10.91 6.42 -18.65
CA LEU A 331 -11.74 5.87 -17.58
C LEU A 331 -12.34 6.99 -16.72
N SER A 332 -13.67 6.99 -16.58
CA SER A 332 -14.39 7.97 -15.75
C SER A 332 -13.92 7.99 -14.29
N SER A 333 -13.55 6.82 -13.73
CA SER A 333 -13.01 6.70 -12.37
C SER A 333 -11.68 7.42 -12.23
N VAL A 334 -10.77 7.30 -13.21
CA VAL A 334 -9.47 7.99 -13.19
C VAL A 334 -9.65 9.49 -13.36
N ARG A 335 -10.56 9.93 -14.24
CA ARG A 335 -10.87 11.38 -14.39
C ARG A 335 -11.40 11.96 -13.08
N ARG A 336 -12.32 11.26 -12.41
CA ARG A 336 -12.82 11.68 -11.08
C ARG A 336 -11.71 11.75 -10.04
N ALA A 337 -10.81 10.77 -10.01
CA ALA A 337 -9.69 10.78 -9.07
C ALA A 337 -8.69 11.91 -9.34
N ARG A 338 -8.42 12.24 -10.61
CA ARG A 338 -7.60 13.40 -10.98
C ARG A 338 -8.23 14.71 -10.52
N LEU A 339 -9.56 14.85 -10.68
CA LEU A 339 -10.29 16.02 -10.18
C LEU A 339 -10.25 16.08 -8.65
N ALA A 340 -10.46 14.95 -7.97
CA ALA A 340 -10.34 14.85 -6.51
C ALA A 340 -8.95 15.29 -6.03
N ARG A 341 -7.89 14.82 -6.69
CA ARG A 341 -6.51 15.26 -6.41
C ARG A 341 -6.34 16.76 -6.55
N THR A 342 -6.82 17.36 -7.64
CA THR A 342 -6.74 18.81 -7.83
C THR A 342 -7.42 19.57 -6.69
N ARG A 343 -8.63 19.14 -6.28
CA ARG A 343 -9.35 19.74 -5.15
C ARG A 343 -8.60 19.60 -3.82
N LEU A 344 -7.94 18.46 -3.59
CA LEU A 344 -7.08 18.27 -2.41
C LEU A 344 -5.86 19.18 -2.43
N GLN A 345 -5.26 19.42 -3.59
CA GLN A 345 -4.16 20.37 -3.76
C GLN A 345 -4.63 21.81 -3.51
N ASP A 346 -5.80 22.19 -4.05
CA ASP A 346 -6.39 23.51 -3.80
C ASP A 346 -6.72 23.69 -2.32
N PHE A 347 -7.25 22.66 -1.66
CA PHE A 347 -7.48 22.68 -0.23
C PHE A 347 -6.18 22.86 0.57
N ALA A 348 -5.14 22.10 0.25
CA ALA A 348 -3.82 22.24 0.88
C ALA A 348 -3.21 23.64 0.63
N LYS A 349 -3.40 24.20 -0.56
CA LYS A 349 -3.00 25.58 -0.87
C LYS A 349 -3.75 26.60 -0.01
N ASN A 350 -5.06 26.40 0.18
CA ASN A 350 -5.87 27.28 1.04
C ASN A 350 -5.40 27.22 2.51
N ILE A 351 -5.07 26.03 3.02
CA ILE A 351 -4.46 25.86 4.35
C ILE A 351 -3.17 26.68 4.46
N LEU A 352 -2.24 26.53 3.51
CA LEU A 352 -0.96 27.22 3.51
C LEU A 352 -1.13 28.73 3.44
N GLN A 353 -2.00 29.22 2.57
CA GLN A 353 -2.29 30.65 2.41
C GLN A 353 -3.01 31.22 3.64
N GLY A 354 -3.96 30.47 4.20
CA GLY A 354 -4.68 30.84 5.43
C GLY A 354 -3.74 31.03 6.61
N TYR A 355 -2.81 30.07 6.80
CA TYR A 355 -1.78 30.19 7.82
C TYR A 355 -0.92 31.45 7.64
N ARG A 356 -0.42 31.70 6.43
CA ARG A 356 0.39 32.87 6.10
C ARG A 356 -0.35 34.18 6.32
N LYS A 357 -1.64 34.22 5.97
CA LYS A 357 -2.51 35.39 6.22
C LYS A 357 -2.67 35.66 7.72
N LYS A 358 -3.01 34.61 8.50
CA LYS A 358 -3.11 34.73 9.97
C LYS A 358 -1.81 35.22 10.57
N LYS A 359 -0.67 34.69 10.15
CA LYS A 359 0.65 35.11 10.65
C LYS A 359 0.97 36.56 10.36
N ARG A 360 0.68 37.05 9.14
CA ARG A 360 0.87 38.47 8.78
C ARG A 360 0.03 39.41 9.65
N LEU A 361 -1.20 39.02 9.94
CA LEU A 361 -2.09 39.80 10.80
C LEU A 361 -1.65 39.78 12.28
N ALA A 362 -1.09 38.65 12.74
CA ALA A 362 -0.62 38.47 14.11
C ALA A 362 0.74 39.13 14.37
N ASN A 363 1.52 39.49 13.37
CA ASN A 363 2.81 40.17 13.53
C ASN A 363 2.71 41.60 14.16
N SER A 364 1.48 42.07 14.43
CA SER A 364 1.23 43.25 15.26
C SER A 364 1.10 42.96 16.75
N THR A 365 0.86 41.71 17.17
CA THR A 365 0.65 41.33 18.59
C THR A 365 0.99 39.84 18.80
N ALA A 366 2.09 39.56 19.48
CA ALA A 366 2.54 38.28 20.04
C ALA A 366 2.58 37.07 19.09
N VAL A 367 3.78 36.61 18.78
CA VAL A 367 4.04 35.33 18.07
C VAL A 367 3.65 34.16 18.96
N SER A 368 2.68 33.34 18.54
CA SER A 368 2.45 32.04 19.14
C SER A 368 3.72 31.18 18.99
N THR A 369 4.30 30.75 20.11
CA THR A 369 5.52 29.93 20.17
C THR A 369 5.26 28.47 19.86
N GLU A 370 4.03 28.10 19.48
CA GLU A 370 3.63 26.71 19.24
C GLU A 370 3.98 26.24 17.83
N GLU A 371 4.77 25.19 17.75
CA GLU A 371 5.11 24.54 16.49
C GLU A 371 4.04 23.54 16.06
N THR A 372 3.18 23.95 15.15
CA THR A 372 2.21 23.07 14.46
C THR A 372 2.85 22.47 13.21
N ILE A 373 2.22 21.42 12.63
CA ILE A 373 2.71 20.85 11.36
C ILE A 373 2.72 21.92 10.26
N ILE A 374 1.68 22.76 10.21
CA ILE A 374 1.61 23.82 9.19
C ILE A 374 2.68 24.90 9.40
N SER A 375 2.99 25.29 10.64
CA SER A 375 4.06 26.25 10.90
C SER A 375 5.42 25.68 10.48
N CYS A 376 5.68 24.42 10.81
CA CYS A 376 6.90 23.72 10.42
C CYS A 376 7.05 23.58 8.89
N ILE A 377 5.96 23.41 8.15
CA ILE A 377 5.98 23.35 6.68
C ILE A 377 6.13 24.75 6.07
N ALA A 378 5.28 25.68 6.50
CA ALA A 378 5.19 27.02 5.89
C ALA A 378 6.44 27.87 6.11
N ASP A 379 7.01 27.81 7.33
CA ASP A 379 8.11 28.69 7.76
C ASP A 379 9.50 28.10 7.52
N SER A 380 9.58 26.81 7.23
CA SER A 380 10.87 26.15 7.02
C SER A 380 11.53 26.55 5.70
N LYS A 381 12.78 27.03 5.82
CA LYS A 381 13.66 27.29 4.66
C LYS A 381 14.17 26.01 3.97
N LYS A 382 13.80 24.82 4.45
CA LYS A 382 14.22 23.52 3.87
C LYS A 382 13.40 23.12 2.67
N TYR A 383 12.23 23.73 2.46
CA TYR A 383 11.41 23.55 1.27
C TYR A 383 11.87 24.52 0.18
N GLU A 384 12.04 24.01 -1.02
CA GLU A 384 12.50 24.79 -2.18
C GLU A 384 11.38 25.70 -2.71
N ASP A 385 10.16 25.16 -2.75
CA ASP A 385 8.98 25.85 -3.27
C ASP A 385 7.67 25.46 -2.55
N ASP A 386 6.58 26.10 -2.94
CA ASP A 386 5.26 25.82 -2.38
C ASP A 386 4.66 24.52 -2.91
N SER A 387 5.10 23.99 -4.05
CA SER A 387 4.60 22.72 -4.55
C SER A 387 4.96 21.57 -3.61
N GLN A 388 6.19 21.59 -3.08
CA GLN A 388 6.63 20.61 -2.07
C GLN A 388 5.86 20.78 -0.74
N ARG A 389 5.59 22.02 -0.32
CA ARG A 389 4.78 22.29 0.89
C ARG A 389 3.37 21.76 0.76
N ILE A 390 2.73 22.04 -0.38
CA ILE A 390 1.39 21.53 -0.71
C ILE A 390 1.39 20.00 -0.76
N ALA A 391 2.41 19.39 -1.38
CA ALA A 391 2.54 17.96 -1.46
C ALA A 391 2.64 17.31 -0.06
N ASP A 392 3.41 17.88 0.84
CA ASP A 392 3.52 17.40 2.23
C ASP A 392 2.20 17.55 2.99
N ILE A 393 1.48 18.67 2.85
CA ILE A 393 0.15 18.85 3.46
C ILE A 393 -0.83 17.77 2.95
N VAL A 394 -0.89 17.55 1.63
CA VAL A 394 -1.73 16.48 1.04
C VAL A 394 -1.35 15.11 1.60
N MET A 395 -0.05 14.82 1.77
CA MET A 395 0.41 13.55 2.33
C MET A 395 0.12 13.39 3.81
N PHE A 396 0.11 14.46 4.60
CA PHE A 396 -0.35 14.41 5.99
C PHE A 396 -1.86 14.15 6.09
N LEU A 397 -2.68 14.73 5.21
CA LEU A 397 -4.11 14.41 5.11
C LEU A 397 -4.30 12.92 4.76
N PHE A 398 -3.60 12.43 3.74
CA PHE A 398 -3.69 11.03 3.31
C PHE A 398 -3.26 10.05 4.41
N ALA A 399 -2.09 10.27 5.03
CA ALA A 399 -1.53 9.33 5.99
C ALA A 399 -2.20 9.42 7.38
N GLY A 400 -2.65 10.60 7.79
CA GLY A 400 -3.14 10.87 9.14
C GLY A 400 -4.62 10.54 9.34
N VAL A 401 -5.46 10.66 8.31
CA VAL A 401 -6.91 10.52 8.47
C VAL A 401 -7.35 9.06 8.48
N GLU A 402 -7.21 8.34 7.35
CA GLU A 402 -7.81 7.02 7.20
C GLU A 402 -7.23 5.98 8.17
N ASN A 403 -5.92 6.00 8.41
CA ASN A 403 -5.27 5.03 9.30
C ASN A 403 -5.75 5.17 10.75
N THR A 404 -5.88 6.39 11.24
CA THR A 404 -6.37 6.70 12.59
C THR A 404 -7.85 6.37 12.72
N ALA A 405 -8.67 6.84 11.77
CA ALA A 405 -10.11 6.63 11.74
C ALA A 405 -10.51 5.16 11.72
N TYR A 406 -9.86 4.36 10.86
CA TYR A 406 -10.20 2.93 10.78
C TYR A 406 -9.61 2.12 11.95
N SER A 407 -8.53 2.56 12.58
CA SER A 407 -8.08 1.97 13.86
C SER A 407 -9.13 2.16 14.95
N LEU A 408 -9.73 3.36 15.04
CA LEU A 408 -10.86 3.65 15.95
C LEU A 408 -12.08 2.79 15.61
N ALA A 409 -12.53 2.84 14.37
CA ALA A 409 -13.74 2.15 13.92
C ALA A 409 -13.66 0.63 14.15
N TRP A 410 -12.53 0.02 13.82
CA TRP A 410 -12.32 -1.41 14.02
C TRP A 410 -12.19 -1.78 15.50
N THR A 411 -11.54 -0.97 16.32
CA THR A 411 -11.45 -1.24 17.76
C THR A 411 -12.84 -1.16 18.42
N LEU A 412 -13.67 -0.18 18.06
CA LEU A 412 -15.05 -0.10 18.53
C LEU A 412 -15.89 -1.28 18.05
N PHE A 413 -15.72 -1.72 16.80
CA PHE A 413 -16.36 -2.92 16.28
C PHE A 413 -15.98 -4.18 17.06
N GLU A 414 -14.68 -4.37 17.34
CA GLU A 414 -14.23 -5.53 18.13
C GLU A 414 -14.75 -5.46 19.58
N LEU A 415 -14.79 -4.29 20.19
CA LEU A 415 -15.39 -4.12 21.52
C LEU A 415 -16.89 -4.42 21.53
N ALA A 416 -17.63 -3.99 20.51
CA ALA A 416 -19.05 -4.28 20.36
C ALA A 416 -19.33 -5.80 20.19
N ASN A 417 -18.40 -6.55 19.59
CA ASN A 417 -18.50 -8.02 19.46
C ASN A 417 -17.96 -8.77 20.69
N ASN A 418 -17.31 -8.08 21.63
CA ASN A 418 -16.71 -8.68 22.83
C ASN A 418 -17.19 -7.96 24.10
N PRO A 419 -18.47 -8.12 24.50
CA PRO A 419 -19.09 -7.33 25.56
C PRO A 419 -18.40 -7.47 26.92
N LYS A 420 -17.81 -8.64 27.22
CA LYS A 420 -17.03 -8.82 28.45
C LYS A 420 -15.82 -7.91 28.49
N VAL A 421 -15.04 -7.84 27.40
CA VAL A 421 -13.87 -6.95 27.31
C VAL A 421 -14.29 -5.49 27.39
N ALA A 422 -15.41 -5.12 26.74
CA ALA A 422 -15.96 -3.77 26.79
C ALA A 422 -16.39 -3.39 28.21
N TYR A 423 -17.04 -4.31 28.93
CA TYR A 423 -17.44 -4.11 30.34
C TYR A 423 -16.22 -3.92 31.24
N ASP A 424 -15.21 -4.80 31.14
CA ASP A 424 -14.00 -4.75 31.97
C ASP A 424 -13.23 -3.43 31.71
N LEU A 425 -13.10 -3.01 30.44
CA LEU A 425 -12.51 -1.73 30.08
C LEU A 425 -13.28 -0.55 30.67
N ARG A 426 -14.58 -0.57 30.55
CA ARG A 426 -15.46 0.47 31.11
C ARG A 426 -15.33 0.59 32.63
N SER A 427 -15.32 -0.56 33.31
CA SER A 427 -15.16 -0.61 34.75
C SER A 427 -13.83 -0.01 35.19
N ALA A 428 -12.75 -0.30 34.44
CA ALA A 428 -11.44 0.30 34.68
C ALA A 428 -11.45 1.82 34.45
N LEU A 429 -12.09 2.29 33.37
CA LEU A 429 -12.13 3.72 33.00
C LEU A 429 -12.98 4.57 33.97
N ASN A 430 -14.01 3.98 34.60
CA ASN A 430 -14.91 4.66 35.58
C ASN A 430 -14.46 4.48 37.02
N GLY A 431 -13.54 3.60 37.31
CA GLY A 431 -12.88 3.45 38.62
C GLY A 431 -11.89 4.60 38.88
N ASN A 432 -11.08 4.45 39.91
CA ASN A 432 -9.96 5.38 40.13
C ASN A 432 -9.08 5.39 38.87
N LYS A 433 -8.81 6.59 38.35
CA LYS A 433 -8.03 6.82 37.10
C LYS A 433 -6.55 6.42 37.28
N ASP A 434 -6.32 5.14 37.58
CA ASP A 434 -5.01 4.59 37.84
C ASP A 434 -4.34 4.03 36.56
N MET A 435 -3.11 3.63 36.68
CA MET A 435 -2.28 3.05 35.59
C MET A 435 -2.99 1.86 34.93
N ARG A 436 -3.79 1.09 35.65
CA ARG A 436 -4.49 -0.10 35.15
C ARG A 436 -5.46 0.22 33.99
N ALA A 437 -6.22 1.31 34.10
CA ALA A 437 -7.14 1.73 33.05
C ALA A 437 -6.40 2.13 31.77
N GLN A 438 -5.28 2.83 31.91
CA GLN A 438 -4.43 3.23 30.78
C GLN A 438 -3.77 2.03 30.09
N GLU A 439 -3.26 1.08 30.87
CA GLU A 439 -2.66 -0.15 30.34
C GLU A 439 -3.71 -0.99 29.62
N MET A 440 -4.88 -1.18 30.20
CA MET A 440 -5.96 -1.93 29.55
C MET A 440 -6.43 -1.29 28.25
N LEU A 441 -6.55 0.03 28.21
CA LEU A 441 -6.93 0.76 26.99
C LEU A 441 -5.84 0.61 25.91
N LYS A 442 -4.57 0.66 26.30
CA LYS A 442 -3.43 0.42 25.41
C LYS A 442 -3.44 -1.01 24.85
N ASP A 443 -3.75 -2.00 25.69
CA ASP A 443 -3.84 -3.40 25.29
C ASP A 443 -5.00 -3.64 24.32
N VAL A 444 -6.17 -3.05 24.60
CA VAL A 444 -7.34 -3.08 23.72
C VAL A 444 -7.02 -2.48 22.36
N LEU A 445 -6.37 -1.32 22.33
CA LEU A 445 -5.98 -0.66 21.09
C LEU A 445 -4.97 -1.49 20.29
N ARG A 446 -3.93 -2.02 20.96
CA ARG A 446 -2.94 -2.88 20.30
C ARG A 446 -3.59 -4.12 19.70
N GLU A 447 -4.53 -4.74 20.42
CA GLU A 447 -5.22 -5.94 19.96
C GLU A 447 -6.18 -5.63 18.80
N GLY A 448 -6.91 -4.51 18.85
CA GLY A 448 -7.72 -4.04 17.73
C GLY A 448 -6.90 -3.84 16.47
N MET A 449 -5.77 -3.15 16.57
CA MET A 449 -4.85 -2.94 15.44
C MET A 449 -4.15 -4.22 14.98
N ARG A 450 -3.88 -5.18 15.86
CA ARG A 450 -3.34 -6.49 15.51
C ARG A 450 -4.32 -7.28 14.65
N LEU A 451 -5.58 -7.37 15.08
CA LEU A 451 -6.63 -8.08 14.34
C LEU A 451 -7.01 -7.35 13.03
N ARG A 452 -7.03 -6.03 13.08
CA ARG A 452 -7.44 -5.17 11.97
C ARG A 452 -6.33 -4.14 11.68
N PRO A 453 -5.17 -4.58 11.16
CA PRO A 453 -4.08 -3.65 10.87
C PRO A 453 -4.57 -2.54 9.94
N PRO A 454 -4.40 -1.27 10.30
CA PRO A 454 -4.90 -0.17 9.46
C PRO A 454 -4.22 -0.13 8.10
N VAL A 455 -2.97 -0.62 7.99
CA VAL A 455 -2.22 -0.68 6.73
C VAL A 455 -2.04 -2.12 6.26
N SER A 456 -2.09 -2.33 4.95
CA SER A 456 -1.91 -3.64 4.31
C SER A 456 -0.47 -4.18 4.44
N GLY A 457 0.49 -3.27 4.55
CA GLY A 457 1.90 -3.58 4.76
C GLY A 457 2.67 -2.38 5.28
N ILE A 458 3.59 -2.61 6.21
CA ILE A 458 4.36 -1.55 6.87
C ILE A 458 5.65 -1.18 6.15
N GLY A 459 5.97 -1.84 5.04
CA GLY A 459 7.15 -1.53 4.26
C GLY A 459 7.15 -2.22 2.91
N ILE A 460 7.48 -1.46 1.87
CA ILE A 460 7.92 -1.97 0.58
C ILE A 460 9.30 -1.37 0.37
N ARG A 461 10.31 -2.24 0.28
CA ARG A 461 11.71 -1.82 0.25
C ARG A 461 12.49 -2.62 -0.79
N THR A 462 13.55 -2.00 -1.30
CA THR A 462 14.61 -2.69 -2.02
C THR A 462 15.79 -2.83 -1.07
N VAL A 463 16.25 -4.04 -0.83
CA VAL A 463 17.35 -4.29 0.11
C VAL A 463 18.70 -3.96 -0.52
N GLY A 464 19.54 -3.25 0.25
CA GLY A 464 20.84 -2.76 -0.20
C GLY A 464 22.00 -3.74 -0.05
N ARG A 465 21.83 -4.79 0.74
CA ARG A 465 22.79 -5.88 0.98
C ARG A 465 22.09 -7.23 1.05
N ASP A 466 22.85 -8.29 1.13
CA ASP A 466 22.32 -9.61 1.44
C ASP A 466 21.92 -9.70 2.91
N PHE A 467 20.76 -10.30 3.21
CA PHE A 467 20.30 -10.58 4.57
C PHE A 467 20.24 -12.08 4.78
N TYR A 468 20.94 -12.56 5.81
CA TYR A 468 21.02 -13.96 6.19
C TYR A 468 20.12 -14.23 7.40
N MET A 469 19.26 -15.24 7.27
CA MET A 469 18.43 -15.75 8.36
C MET A 469 19.05 -17.05 8.86
N ASP A 470 20.07 -16.96 9.68
CA ASP A 470 20.91 -18.11 10.11
C ASP A 470 20.12 -19.27 10.69
N LYS A 471 19.11 -18.97 11.51
CA LYS A 471 18.23 -20.00 12.10
C LYS A 471 17.46 -20.82 11.05
N LYS A 472 17.29 -20.30 9.82
CA LYS A 472 16.51 -20.94 8.74
C LYS A 472 17.38 -21.29 7.54
N SER A 473 18.68 -21.00 7.56
CA SER A 473 19.59 -21.14 6.40
C SER A 473 19.01 -20.49 5.12
N ILE A 474 18.39 -19.31 5.27
CA ILE A 474 17.76 -18.56 4.19
C ILE A 474 18.56 -17.28 3.95
N VAL A 475 18.69 -16.92 2.66
CA VAL A 475 19.27 -15.63 2.24
C VAL A 475 18.27 -14.83 1.40
N ILE A 476 18.13 -13.55 1.71
CA ILE A 476 17.42 -12.56 0.91
C ILE A 476 18.47 -11.71 0.18
N PRO A 477 18.67 -11.90 -1.12
CA PRO A 477 19.75 -11.24 -1.86
C PRO A 477 19.56 -9.73 -1.99
N LYS A 478 20.67 -9.01 -2.06
CA LYS A 478 20.71 -7.60 -2.47
C LYS A 478 19.87 -7.36 -3.73
N GLY A 479 19.14 -6.25 -3.76
CA GLY A 479 18.25 -5.87 -4.86
C GLY A 479 16.88 -6.57 -4.83
N SER A 480 16.63 -7.49 -3.88
CA SER A 480 15.30 -8.04 -3.67
C SER A 480 14.34 -6.95 -3.23
N GLN A 481 13.11 -7.02 -3.71
CA GLN A 481 12.01 -6.21 -3.20
C GLN A 481 11.33 -6.96 -2.08
N ILE A 482 11.28 -6.37 -0.91
CA ILE A 482 10.54 -6.92 0.22
C ILE A 482 9.21 -6.22 0.40
N PHE A 483 8.22 -7.00 0.79
CA PHE A 483 6.94 -6.53 1.29
C PHE A 483 6.72 -7.09 2.69
N VAL A 484 6.36 -6.24 3.65
CA VAL A 484 6.05 -6.66 5.01
C VAL A 484 4.53 -6.70 5.20
N PRO A 485 3.88 -7.86 4.95
CA PRO A 485 2.42 -7.95 5.00
C PRO A 485 1.94 -7.90 6.44
N SER A 486 1.12 -6.90 6.77
CA SER A 486 0.68 -6.69 8.15
C SER A 486 -0.09 -7.88 8.73
N LEU A 487 -0.91 -8.58 7.91
CA LEU A 487 -1.65 -9.74 8.41
C LEU A 487 -0.75 -10.95 8.73
N VAL A 488 0.37 -11.13 8.01
CA VAL A 488 1.36 -12.16 8.34
C VAL A 488 2.12 -11.76 9.61
N LEU A 489 2.62 -10.52 9.63
CA LEU A 489 3.38 -9.98 10.76
C LEU A 489 2.62 -10.07 12.09
N THR A 490 1.30 -9.88 12.06
CA THR A 490 0.47 -9.80 13.28
C THR A 490 -0.19 -11.11 13.68
N ARG A 491 -0.07 -12.18 12.86
CA ARG A 491 -0.74 -13.47 13.09
C ARG A 491 0.18 -14.68 13.15
N PHE A 492 1.26 -14.64 12.38
CA PHE A 492 2.20 -15.76 12.38
C PHE A 492 2.83 -15.91 13.78
N ASP A 493 2.91 -17.13 14.26
CA ASP A 493 3.39 -17.50 15.61
C ASP A 493 2.60 -16.84 16.77
N VAL A 494 1.35 -16.46 16.53
CA VAL A 494 0.45 -15.93 17.56
C VAL A 494 -0.57 -17.00 17.94
N LYS A 495 -0.67 -17.34 19.21
CA LYS A 495 -1.68 -18.27 19.72
C LYS A 495 -3.07 -17.65 19.58
N ASP A 496 -4.03 -18.41 19.06
CA ASP A 496 -5.41 -17.97 18.79
C ASP A 496 -5.45 -16.62 18.03
N PRO A 497 -4.88 -16.59 16.79
CA PRO A 497 -4.60 -15.33 16.09
C PRO A 497 -5.85 -14.54 15.70
N GLU A 498 -7.01 -15.19 15.56
CA GLU A 498 -8.27 -14.53 15.19
C GLU A 498 -9.13 -14.11 16.39
N THR A 499 -8.72 -14.45 17.62
CA THR A 499 -9.42 -14.09 18.84
C THR A 499 -9.01 -12.71 19.35
N PHE A 500 -9.98 -11.85 19.65
CA PHE A 500 -9.75 -10.55 20.30
C PHE A 500 -9.45 -10.77 21.79
N ARG A 501 -8.19 -10.76 22.16
CA ARG A 501 -7.69 -11.03 23.51
C ARG A 501 -6.65 -9.98 23.94
N PRO A 502 -7.07 -8.83 24.45
CA PRO A 502 -6.15 -7.77 24.91
C PRO A 502 -5.14 -8.21 25.97
N SER A 503 -5.50 -9.19 26.85
CA SER A 503 -4.59 -9.70 27.88
C SER A 503 -3.31 -10.31 27.33
N ARG A 504 -3.28 -10.75 26.05
CA ARG A 504 -2.06 -11.29 25.43
C ARG A 504 -0.85 -10.33 25.48
N TRP A 505 -1.11 -9.03 25.54
CA TRP A 505 -0.05 -8.03 25.61
C TRP A 505 0.60 -7.92 26.99
N ARG A 506 -0.10 -8.36 28.04
CA ARG A 506 0.44 -8.52 29.40
C ARG A 506 1.17 -9.84 29.56
N ASP A 507 0.67 -10.91 28.93
CA ASP A 507 1.30 -12.23 28.95
C ASP A 507 2.65 -12.21 28.21
N HIS A 508 2.80 -11.34 27.22
CA HIS A 508 3.97 -11.23 26.34
C HIS A 508 4.36 -9.77 26.08
N PRO A 509 4.81 -9.02 27.10
CA PRO A 509 5.13 -7.60 26.98
C PRO A 509 6.32 -7.33 26.05
N GLU A 510 7.19 -8.31 25.85
CA GLU A 510 8.36 -8.27 24.97
C GLU A 510 7.99 -8.29 23.47
N LYS A 511 6.76 -8.70 23.11
CA LYS A 511 6.35 -8.74 21.72
C LYS A 511 6.31 -7.33 21.12
N SER A 512 7.09 -7.17 20.07
CA SER A 512 7.19 -5.89 19.36
C SER A 512 5.92 -5.59 18.58
N PHE A 513 5.42 -4.37 18.74
CA PHE A 513 4.30 -3.85 17.95
C PHE A 513 4.84 -2.96 16.82
N LEU A 514 5.01 -3.54 15.61
CA LEU A 514 5.69 -2.89 14.50
C LEU A 514 4.75 -2.19 13.49
N LEU A 515 3.46 -2.05 13.76
CA LEU A 515 2.52 -1.44 12.80
C LEU A 515 2.81 0.03 12.47
N PHE A 516 3.61 0.71 13.31
CA PHE A 516 4.15 2.04 13.02
C PHE A 516 5.55 1.99 12.36
N SER A 517 5.98 0.80 11.91
CA SER A 517 7.31 0.56 11.36
C SER A 517 8.43 0.79 12.41
N THR A 518 9.69 0.75 11.98
CA THR A 518 10.87 0.96 12.83
C THR A 518 11.99 1.61 12.04
N GLY A 519 13.09 1.95 12.73
CA GLY A 519 14.24 2.60 12.14
C GLY A 519 13.97 4.07 11.76
N ARG A 520 14.85 4.61 10.93
CA ARG A 520 14.82 6.04 10.55
C ARG A 520 13.55 6.46 9.78
N ARG A 521 12.83 5.51 9.21
CA ARG A 521 11.61 5.70 8.42
C ARG A 521 10.34 5.29 9.18
N ASN A 522 10.39 5.20 10.49
CA ASN A 522 9.23 4.96 11.34
C ASN A 522 8.18 6.06 11.17
N CYS A 523 6.95 5.78 11.58
CA CYS A 523 5.85 6.75 11.53
C CYS A 523 6.18 7.99 12.37
N VAL A 524 6.16 9.17 11.75
CA VAL A 524 6.38 10.44 12.45
C VAL A 524 5.20 10.80 13.35
N GLY A 525 3.98 10.43 12.94
CA GLY A 525 2.74 10.72 13.65
C GLY A 525 2.34 9.68 14.71
N GLN A 526 3.20 8.71 15.05
CA GLN A 526 2.84 7.63 15.96
C GLN A 526 2.29 8.15 17.31
N SER A 527 2.98 9.07 17.94
CA SER A 527 2.56 9.62 19.24
C SER A 527 1.23 10.36 19.15
N LEU A 528 1.04 11.15 18.09
CA LEU A 528 -0.20 11.88 17.84
C LEU A 528 -1.37 10.90 17.60
N ALA A 529 -1.21 9.95 16.69
CA ALA A 529 -2.26 8.99 16.37
C ALA A 529 -2.66 8.15 17.59
N LEU A 530 -1.70 7.65 18.36
CA LEU A 530 -1.99 6.87 19.58
C LEU A 530 -2.69 7.73 20.63
N ALA A 531 -2.30 8.97 20.81
CA ALA A 531 -2.95 9.89 21.75
C ALA A 531 -4.40 10.17 21.35
N GLU A 532 -4.63 10.50 20.06
CA GLU A 532 -5.97 10.73 19.51
C GLU A 532 -6.87 9.50 19.69
N ILE A 533 -6.43 8.32 19.23
CA ILE A 533 -7.20 7.09 19.32
C ILE A 533 -7.51 6.74 20.79
N THR A 534 -6.51 6.82 21.65
CA THR A 534 -6.66 6.52 23.09
C THR A 534 -7.67 7.44 23.73
N TRP A 535 -7.62 8.74 23.45
CA TRP A 535 -8.57 9.71 24.01
C TRP A 535 -10.00 9.42 23.54
N VAL A 536 -10.23 9.30 22.22
CA VAL A 536 -11.57 9.05 21.67
C VAL A 536 -12.15 7.76 22.23
N LEU A 537 -11.38 6.66 22.21
CA LEU A 537 -11.82 5.37 22.77
C LEU A 537 -12.15 5.47 24.26
N SER A 538 -11.28 6.10 25.07
CA SER A 538 -11.54 6.25 26.51
C SER A 538 -12.84 6.96 26.78
N ARG A 539 -13.12 8.01 26.00
CA ARG A 539 -14.30 8.84 26.16
C ARG A 539 -15.59 8.10 25.77
N LEU A 540 -15.53 7.39 24.65
CA LEU A 540 -16.66 6.62 24.14
C LEU A 540 -16.94 5.39 25.03
N CYS A 541 -15.93 4.60 25.35
CA CYS A 541 -16.08 3.36 26.11
C CYS A 541 -16.50 3.57 27.57
N ALA A 542 -16.12 4.72 28.18
CA ALA A 542 -16.54 5.03 29.55
C ALA A 542 -18.05 5.31 29.68
N LYS A 543 -18.69 5.86 28.64
CA LYS A 543 -20.07 6.38 28.72
C LYS A 543 -21.07 5.66 27.84
N TYR A 544 -20.62 5.01 26.79
CA TYR A 544 -21.50 4.44 25.76
C TYR A 544 -21.24 2.96 25.58
N GLU A 545 -22.26 2.25 25.22
CA GLU A 545 -22.25 0.88 24.77
C GLU A 545 -22.63 0.85 23.29
N PHE A 546 -21.96 -0.03 22.53
CA PHE A 546 -22.16 -0.13 21.10
C PHE A 546 -22.61 -1.54 20.73
N GLU A 547 -23.59 -1.61 19.84
CA GLU A 547 -24.10 -2.84 19.26
C GLU A 547 -23.88 -2.84 17.76
N VAL A 548 -23.45 -3.99 17.20
CA VAL A 548 -23.29 -4.15 15.76
C VAL A 548 -24.62 -4.49 15.11
N THR A 549 -25.19 -3.56 14.34
CA THR A 549 -26.43 -3.76 13.60
C THR A 549 -26.20 -4.28 12.17
N SER A 550 -25.04 -4.00 11.58
CA SER A 550 -24.61 -4.55 10.29
C SER A 550 -23.10 -4.72 10.27
N LYS A 551 -22.62 -5.94 10.00
CA LYS A 551 -21.19 -6.26 9.95
C LYS A 551 -20.45 -5.61 8.78
N GLY A 552 -21.16 -5.26 7.70
CA GLY A 552 -20.54 -4.66 6.52
C GLY A 552 -19.45 -5.53 5.87
N SER A 553 -18.61 -4.91 5.06
CA SER A 553 -17.47 -5.57 4.42
C SER A 553 -16.14 -5.06 4.97
N THR A 554 -15.20 -6.00 5.10
CA THR A 554 -13.81 -5.72 5.42
C THR A 554 -13.02 -5.69 4.12
N GLU A 555 -12.67 -4.52 3.63
CA GLU A 555 -11.87 -4.39 2.42
C GLU A 555 -10.60 -3.57 2.68
N TYR A 556 -9.48 -4.03 2.11
CA TYR A 556 -8.32 -3.19 1.96
C TYR A 556 -8.51 -2.31 0.73
N SER A 557 -8.63 -1.02 0.94
CA SER A 557 -8.68 -0.04 -0.12
C SER A 557 -7.63 1.03 0.16
N SER A 558 -6.91 1.45 -0.85
CA SER A 558 -5.82 2.44 -0.70
C SER A 558 -4.70 2.01 0.27
N GLY A 559 -4.47 0.70 0.41
CA GLY A 559 -3.53 0.17 1.40
C GLY A 559 -4.04 0.17 2.84
N THR A 560 -5.24 0.71 3.10
CA THR A 560 -5.87 0.79 4.41
C THR A 560 -7.02 -0.21 4.54
N MET A 561 -7.14 -0.89 5.69
CA MET A 561 -8.26 -1.78 6.01
C MET A 561 -9.49 -0.96 6.39
N LYS A 562 -10.36 -0.70 5.43
CA LYS A 562 -11.56 0.13 5.63
C LYS A 562 -12.68 -0.66 6.29
N CYS A 563 -13.32 -0.02 7.27
CA CYS A 563 -14.54 -0.48 7.92
C CYS A 563 -15.75 0.00 7.10
N LEU A 564 -15.99 -0.65 5.96
CA LEU A 564 -17.03 -0.23 5.03
C LEU A 564 -18.38 -0.81 5.41
N LYS A 565 -19.42 0.03 5.36
CA LYS A 565 -20.82 -0.37 5.62
C LYS A 565 -21.08 -0.99 6.99
N THR A 566 -20.09 -1.02 7.88
CA THR A 566 -20.29 -1.48 9.26
C THR A 566 -21.09 -0.42 10.02
N ARG A 567 -22.20 -0.83 10.59
CA ARG A 567 -23.09 0.06 11.32
C ARG A 567 -23.14 -0.33 12.79
N LEU A 568 -23.09 0.68 13.63
CA LEU A 568 -23.22 0.54 15.07
C LEU A 568 -24.41 1.35 15.56
N LYS A 569 -25.07 0.84 16.59
CA LYS A 569 -26.04 1.54 17.42
C LYS A 569 -25.37 1.85 18.75
N ALA A 570 -25.54 3.05 19.25
CA ALA A 570 -25.01 3.48 20.53
C ALA A 570 -26.11 3.69 21.56
N GLN A 571 -25.81 3.35 22.81
CA GLN A 571 -26.69 3.58 23.95
C GLN A 571 -25.90 4.18 25.11
N CYS A 572 -26.53 5.12 25.83
CA CYS A 572 -25.99 5.60 27.10
C CYS A 572 -26.09 4.51 28.17
N ILE A 573 -25.03 4.31 28.91
CA ILE A 573 -25.05 3.39 30.06
C ILE A 573 -25.82 4.05 31.19
N LYS A 574 -26.87 3.39 31.64
CA LYS A 574 -27.59 3.80 32.85
C LYS A 574 -26.64 3.62 34.04
N LYS A 575 -26.34 4.70 34.75
CA LYS A 575 -25.69 4.57 36.06
C LYS A 575 -26.64 3.78 36.95
N ASN A 576 -26.25 2.56 37.32
CA ASN A 576 -26.90 1.90 38.42
C ASN A 576 -26.75 2.82 39.64
N LYS A 577 -27.87 3.28 40.18
CA LYS A 577 -27.95 4.10 41.40
C LYS A 577 -27.43 3.31 42.60
#